data_1c4414fd5913ef9844ed6b963a6ee3be
#
_entry.id   1c4414fd5913ef9844ed6b963a6ee3be
#
_cell.length_a   1.000
_cell.length_b   1.000
_cell.length_c   1.000
_cell.angle_alpha   90.00
_cell.angle_beta   90.00
_cell.angle_gamma   90.00
#
_symmetry.space_group_name_H-M   'P 1'
#
loop_
_entity.id
_entity.type
_entity.pdbx_description
1 polymer ?
#
loop_
_entity_poly.entity_id
_entity_poly.type
_entity_poly.pdbx_seq_one_letter_code
_entity_poly.pdbx_strand_id
1 'polypeptide(L)'
;MPVAVLTFDGFNELDSFVSYLIINRLKARGWQAFITSPNEHVASMNGINIQAEKPLEFAQEADAVLVGSGTKTLDIVNDSSLMSRIKLNPDIQLIGAQCSGTLVLSRLGVLETGVACTDLKTKPWVIESGLEVLNQPFFADGNVATAGGCLASQYLATWVMMKLGSQRDVEAALRTVAPVGQIEEYIARALSAVAPYIRSSSGVSAIADAV
;
A
#
# COMPACT_ATOMS: atom_id res chain seq x y z
N MET A 1 15.32 4.98 -0.13
CA MET A 1 14.05 4.43 0.40
C MET A 1 13.51 3.43 -0.61
N PRO A 2 13.90 2.16 -0.49
CA PRO A 2 13.37 1.08 -1.32
C PRO A 2 11.94 0.72 -0.92
N VAL A 3 11.06 0.57 -1.91
CA VAL A 3 9.67 0.18 -1.74
C VAL A 3 9.38 -1.06 -2.60
N ALA A 4 8.90 -2.14 -2.00
CA ALA A 4 8.48 -3.33 -2.72
C ALA A 4 6.99 -3.21 -3.09
N VAL A 5 6.66 -3.33 -4.36
CA VAL A 5 5.28 -3.47 -4.84
C VAL A 5 5.05 -4.94 -5.16
N LEU A 6 4.45 -5.68 -4.22
CA LEU A 6 4.16 -7.10 -4.39
C LEU A 6 3.10 -7.29 -5.46
N THR A 7 3.50 -7.94 -6.54
CA THR A 7 2.70 -8.11 -7.74
C THR A 7 2.68 -9.59 -8.11
N PHE A 8 1.48 -10.16 -8.19
CA PHE A 8 1.28 -11.59 -8.46
C PHE A 8 0.61 -11.80 -9.81
N ASP A 9 0.64 -13.00 -10.36
CA ASP A 9 -0.11 -13.32 -11.58
C ASP A 9 -1.60 -12.95 -11.45
N GLY A 10 -2.15 -12.40 -12.52
CA GLY A 10 -3.50 -11.86 -12.56
C GLY A 10 -3.62 -10.48 -11.90
N PHE A 11 -2.51 -9.77 -11.71
CA PHE A 11 -2.51 -8.47 -11.03
C PHE A 11 -3.35 -7.41 -11.75
N ASN A 12 -3.93 -6.50 -10.96
CA ASN A 12 -4.58 -5.30 -11.46
C ASN A 12 -3.52 -4.23 -11.73
N GLU A 13 -3.43 -3.78 -12.96
CA GLU A 13 -2.41 -2.83 -13.41
C GLU A 13 -2.46 -1.52 -12.62
N LEU A 14 -3.66 -0.97 -12.40
CA LEU A 14 -3.80 0.29 -11.65
C LEU A 14 -3.32 0.13 -10.20
N ASP A 15 -3.66 -0.98 -9.57
CA ASP A 15 -3.36 -1.21 -8.16
C ASP A 15 -1.85 -1.38 -7.91
N SER A 16 -1.13 -1.95 -8.87
CA SER A 16 0.33 -2.07 -8.79
C SER A 16 1.03 -0.81 -9.32
N PHE A 17 0.59 -0.27 -10.46
CA PHE A 17 1.37 0.75 -11.16
C PHE A 17 1.15 2.16 -10.63
N VAL A 18 -0.01 2.52 -10.07
CA VAL A 18 -0.22 3.90 -9.59
C VAL A 18 0.76 4.24 -8.48
N SER A 19 0.87 3.41 -7.44
CA SER A 19 1.84 3.64 -6.36
C SER A 19 3.28 3.56 -6.86
N TYR A 20 3.61 2.56 -7.69
CA TYR A 20 4.91 2.40 -8.31
C TYR A 20 5.35 3.64 -9.08
N LEU A 21 4.47 4.18 -9.93
CA LEU A 21 4.79 5.34 -10.75
C LEU A 21 4.93 6.63 -9.93
N ILE A 22 4.05 6.86 -8.94
CA ILE A 22 4.11 8.06 -8.09
C ILE A 22 5.44 8.08 -7.33
N ILE A 23 5.80 6.99 -6.65
CA ILE A 23 7.03 6.90 -5.86
C ILE A 23 8.27 7.07 -6.75
N ASN A 24 8.29 6.45 -7.92
CA ASN A 24 9.41 6.51 -8.86
C ASN A 24 9.60 7.88 -9.54
N ARG A 25 8.65 8.84 -9.38
CA ARG A 25 8.89 10.25 -9.81
C ARG A 25 10.04 10.90 -9.06
N LEU A 26 10.39 10.38 -7.90
CA LEU A 26 11.45 10.94 -7.05
C LEU A 26 12.72 10.08 -6.97
N LYS A 27 13.02 9.28 -7.99
CA LYS A 27 14.27 8.47 -8.05
C LYS A 27 15.52 9.30 -7.76
N ALA A 28 15.60 10.50 -8.31
CA ALA A 28 16.73 11.42 -8.08
C ALA A 28 16.88 11.88 -6.61
N ARG A 29 15.85 11.69 -5.79
CA ARG A 29 15.85 11.98 -4.35
C ARG A 29 16.00 10.71 -3.49
N GLY A 30 16.36 9.57 -4.09
CA GLY A 30 16.59 8.31 -3.40
C GLY A 30 15.33 7.46 -3.17
N TRP A 31 14.18 7.83 -3.75
CA TRP A 31 12.98 7.00 -3.75
C TRP A 31 13.05 5.97 -4.88
N GLN A 32 12.74 4.71 -4.59
CA GLN A 32 12.72 3.68 -5.60
C GLN A 32 11.73 2.57 -5.25
N ALA A 33 10.66 2.49 -6.02
CA ALA A 33 9.72 1.37 -5.98
C ALA A 33 10.12 0.32 -7.01
N PHE A 34 9.96 -0.96 -6.65
CA PHE A 34 10.27 -2.11 -7.49
C PHE A 34 9.06 -3.02 -7.60
N ILE A 35 8.76 -3.47 -8.81
CA ILE A 35 7.85 -4.60 -9.02
C ILE A 35 8.52 -5.85 -8.47
N THR A 36 7.88 -6.44 -7.46
CA THR A 36 8.42 -7.55 -6.66
C THR A 36 7.49 -8.74 -6.78
N SER A 37 7.99 -9.89 -7.18
CA SER A 37 7.14 -11.05 -7.50
C SER A 37 7.79 -12.38 -7.14
N PRO A 38 7.00 -13.44 -6.88
CA PRO A 38 7.53 -14.80 -6.71
C PRO A 38 8.10 -15.38 -8.02
N ASN A 39 7.69 -14.84 -9.18
CA ASN A 39 8.12 -15.29 -10.50
C ASN A 39 8.89 -14.19 -11.22
N GLU A 40 9.79 -14.57 -12.12
CA GLU A 40 10.54 -13.64 -12.94
C GLU A 40 9.63 -12.82 -13.88
N HIS A 41 8.55 -13.42 -14.34
CA HIS A 41 7.54 -12.76 -15.18
C HIS A 41 6.17 -12.96 -14.55
N VAL A 42 5.33 -11.93 -14.63
CA VAL A 42 3.94 -11.95 -14.17
C VAL A 42 3.03 -11.36 -15.24
N ALA A 43 1.87 -12.00 -15.42
CA ALA A 43 0.84 -11.53 -16.32
C ALA A 43 -0.24 -10.76 -15.52
N SER A 44 -0.69 -9.62 -16.07
CA SER A 44 -1.80 -8.87 -15.48
C SER A 44 -3.15 -9.52 -15.78
N MET A 45 -4.19 -8.99 -15.16
CA MET A 45 -5.57 -9.42 -15.41
C MET A 45 -6.04 -9.15 -16.86
N ASN A 46 -5.40 -8.20 -17.55
CA ASN A 46 -5.71 -7.85 -18.95
C ASN A 46 -4.66 -8.41 -19.93
N GLY A 47 -3.75 -9.29 -19.48
CA GLY A 47 -2.80 -10.00 -20.35
C GLY A 47 -1.48 -9.26 -20.61
N ILE A 48 -1.18 -8.18 -19.87
CA ILE A 48 0.12 -7.51 -19.98
C ILE A 48 1.16 -8.34 -19.22
N ASN A 49 2.21 -8.76 -19.91
CA ASN A 49 3.35 -9.45 -19.29
C ASN A 49 4.43 -8.45 -18.91
N ILE A 50 4.88 -8.53 -17.69
CA ILE A 50 5.99 -7.72 -17.16
C ILE A 50 7.05 -8.60 -16.52
N GLN A 51 8.29 -8.14 -16.55
CA GLN A 51 9.37 -8.73 -15.79
C GLN A 51 9.39 -8.14 -14.38
N ALA A 52 9.50 -8.99 -13.35
CA ALA A 52 9.73 -8.57 -12.00
C ALA A 52 11.13 -7.94 -11.87
N GLU A 53 11.23 -6.83 -11.15
CA GLU A 53 12.51 -6.15 -10.92
C GLU A 53 13.26 -6.75 -9.73
N LYS A 54 12.54 -7.38 -8.81
CA LYS A 54 13.06 -8.01 -7.60
C LYS A 54 12.30 -9.31 -7.28
N PRO A 55 12.96 -10.30 -6.64
CA PRO A 55 12.29 -11.49 -6.13
C PRO A 55 11.38 -11.14 -4.94
N LEU A 56 10.43 -12.03 -4.63
CA LEU A 56 9.46 -11.86 -3.54
C LEU A 56 10.13 -11.53 -2.19
N GLU A 57 11.26 -12.14 -1.91
CA GLU A 57 12.00 -12.03 -0.65
C GLU A 57 12.58 -10.63 -0.42
N PHE A 58 12.71 -9.81 -1.48
CA PHE A 58 13.09 -8.39 -1.35
C PHE A 58 12.11 -7.59 -0.47
N ALA A 59 10.86 -8.05 -0.32
CA ALA A 59 9.90 -7.46 0.59
C ALA A 59 10.42 -7.36 2.05
N GLN A 60 11.35 -8.25 2.45
CA GLN A 60 11.92 -8.24 3.81
C GLN A 60 12.97 -7.13 4.01
N GLU A 61 13.53 -6.62 2.93
CA GLU A 61 14.61 -5.61 2.93
C GLU A 61 14.09 -4.19 2.65
N ALA A 62 12.84 -4.08 2.18
CA ALA A 62 12.25 -2.81 1.78
C ALA A 62 11.79 -1.97 2.98
N ASP A 63 11.96 -0.65 2.92
CA ASP A 63 11.43 0.29 3.92
C ASP A 63 9.90 0.32 3.93
N ALA A 64 9.29 0.01 2.78
CA ALA A 64 7.85 -0.14 2.65
C ALA A 64 7.49 -1.28 1.68
N VAL A 65 6.36 -1.95 1.96
CA VAL A 65 5.79 -3.00 1.13
C VAL A 65 4.36 -2.64 0.78
N LEU A 66 4.03 -2.60 -0.50
CA LEU A 66 2.69 -2.37 -1.00
C LEU A 66 2.19 -3.62 -1.71
N VAL A 67 1.17 -4.26 -1.15
CA VAL A 67 0.58 -5.47 -1.72
C VAL A 67 -0.49 -5.06 -2.74
N GLY A 68 -0.24 -5.37 -4.02
CA GLY A 68 -1.20 -5.14 -5.10
C GLY A 68 -2.39 -6.10 -5.03
N SER A 69 -3.36 -5.88 -5.89
CA SER A 69 -4.54 -6.72 -6.03
C SER A 69 -4.52 -7.51 -7.33
N GLY A 70 -5.46 -8.44 -7.47
CA GLY A 70 -5.61 -9.18 -8.72
C GLY A 70 -6.71 -10.22 -8.69
N THR A 71 -6.94 -10.85 -9.85
CA THR A 71 -7.97 -11.86 -10.03
C THR A 71 -7.65 -13.18 -9.34
N LYS A 72 -6.37 -13.44 -9.04
CA LYS A 72 -5.90 -14.67 -8.39
C LYS A 72 -5.66 -14.53 -6.88
N THR A 73 -6.17 -13.46 -6.24
CA THR A 73 -5.93 -13.24 -4.82
C THR A 73 -6.39 -14.41 -3.93
N LEU A 74 -7.53 -15.06 -4.26
CA LEU A 74 -7.99 -16.24 -3.51
C LEU A 74 -7.04 -17.43 -3.66
N ASP A 75 -6.47 -17.65 -4.84
CA ASP A 75 -5.48 -18.71 -5.06
C ASP A 75 -4.22 -18.45 -4.25
N ILE A 76 -3.76 -17.18 -4.24
CA ILE A 76 -2.58 -16.72 -3.50
C ILE A 76 -2.74 -16.98 -1.99
N VAL A 77 -3.86 -16.55 -1.39
CA VAL A 77 -4.07 -16.70 0.06
C VAL A 77 -4.33 -18.15 0.50
N ASN A 78 -4.67 -19.03 -0.43
CA ASN A 78 -4.82 -20.47 -0.20
C ASN A 78 -3.54 -21.27 -0.50
N ASP A 79 -2.54 -20.66 -1.15
CA ASP A 79 -1.22 -21.28 -1.35
C ASP A 79 -0.34 -21.08 -0.11
N SER A 80 -0.33 -22.03 0.79
CA SER A 80 0.45 -21.98 2.02
C SER A 80 1.96 -21.91 1.77
N SER A 81 2.46 -22.48 0.66
CA SER A 81 3.86 -22.39 0.28
C SER A 81 4.24 -20.98 -0.09
N LEU A 82 3.44 -20.32 -0.94
CA LEU A 82 3.65 -18.93 -1.32
C LEU A 82 3.50 -17.99 -0.11
N MET A 83 2.42 -18.13 0.66
CA MET A 83 2.15 -17.30 1.84
C MET A 83 3.28 -17.40 2.87
N SER A 84 3.87 -18.57 3.05
CA SER A 84 4.99 -18.77 3.99
C SER A 84 6.27 -18.02 3.61
N ARG A 85 6.44 -17.63 2.33
CA ARG A 85 7.56 -16.85 1.83
C ARG A 85 7.39 -15.34 2.06
N ILE A 86 6.16 -14.86 2.23
CA ILE A 86 5.87 -13.43 2.48
C ILE A 86 6.13 -13.15 3.96
N LYS A 87 7.24 -12.50 4.26
CA LYS A 87 7.63 -12.11 5.63
C LYS A 87 7.57 -10.60 5.73
N LEU A 88 6.59 -10.10 6.48
CA LEU A 88 6.39 -8.66 6.72
C LEU A 88 6.53 -8.39 8.22
N ASN A 89 7.12 -7.26 8.56
CA ASN A 89 7.30 -6.85 9.95
C ASN A 89 6.87 -5.38 10.14
N PRO A 90 5.65 -5.12 10.67
CA PRO A 90 5.15 -3.77 10.87
C PRO A 90 5.93 -2.96 11.91
N ASP A 91 6.80 -3.57 12.73
CA ASP A 91 7.63 -2.85 13.69
C ASP A 91 8.73 -2.03 13.02
N ILE A 92 9.19 -2.46 11.84
CA ILE A 92 10.37 -1.88 11.17
C ILE A 92 10.10 -1.38 9.75
N GLN A 93 8.95 -1.69 9.15
CA GLN A 93 8.62 -1.30 7.79
C GLN A 93 7.17 -0.84 7.67
N LEU A 94 6.89 -0.02 6.66
CA LEU A 94 5.51 0.33 6.31
C LEU A 94 4.90 -0.77 5.44
N ILE A 95 3.67 -1.15 5.75
CA ILE A 95 2.97 -2.22 5.03
C ILE A 95 1.63 -1.67 4.55
N GLY A 96 1.42 -1.65 3.24
CA GLY A 96 0.18 -1.21 2.63
C GLY A 96 -0.46 -2.30 1.77
N ALA A 97 -1.78 -2.29 1.65
CA ALA A 97 -2.49 -3.15 0.72
C ALA A 97 -3.53 -2.38 -0.07
N GLN A 98 -3.63 -2.70 -1.35
CA GLN A 98 -4.61 -2.15 -2.27
C GLN A 98 -5.68 -3.18 -2.61
N CYS A 99 -6.95 -2.79 -2.52
CA CYS A 99 -8.09 -3.64 -2.92
C CYS A 99 -8.00 -5.06 -2.32
N SER A 100 -7.96 -6.10 -3.15
CA SER A 100 -7.88 -7.50 -2.69
C SER A 100 -6.56 -7.86 -2.00
N GLY A 101 -5.51 -7.06 -2.15
CA GLY A 101 -4.28 -7.19 -1.36
C GLY A 101 -4.53 -7.14 0.16
N THR A 102 -5.61 -6.48 0.59
CA THR A 102 -6.07 -6.48 1.99
C THR A 102 -6.33 -7.89 2.53
N LEU A 103 -6.86 -8.79 1.70
CA LEU A 103 -7.07 -10.18 2.09
C LEU A 103 -5.74 -10.92 2.32
N VAL A 104 -4.70 -10.57 1.56
CA VAL A 104 -3.34 -11.12 1.79
C VAL A 104 -2.83 -10.68 3.17
N LEU A 105 -2.94 -9.38 3.52
CA LEU A 105 -2.54 -8.88 4.83
C LEU A 105 -3.37 -9.51 5.97
N SER A 106 -4.66 -9.71 5.77
CA SER A 106 -5.51 -10.42 6.73
C SER A 106 -5.01 -11.84 7.00
N ARG A 107 -4.68 -12.60 5.94
CA ARG A 107 -4.14 -13.96 6.05
C ARG A 107 -2.75 -14.03 6.69
N LEU A 108 -1.97 -12.97 6.56
CA LEU A 108 -0.67 -12.84 7.23
C LEU A 108 -0.79 -12.41 8.71
N GLY A 109 -1.99 -12.07 9.17
CA GLY A 109 -2.22 -11.63 10.55
C GLY A 109 -1.66 -10.24 10.86
N VAL A 110 -1.50 -9.37 9.85
CA VAL A 110 -0.89 -8.03 10.01
C VAL A 110 -1.92 -6.96 10.35
N LEU A 111 -3.23 -7.23 10.20
CA LEU A 111 -4.32 -6.27 10.43
C LEU A 111 -4.89 -6.42 11.85
N GLU A 112 -4.17 -5.89 12.84
CA GLU A 112 -4.49 -6.07 14.26
C GLU A 112 -5.72 -5.31 14.74
N THR A 113 -6.06 -4.17 14.11
CA THR A 113 -7.18 -3.31 14.53
C THR A 113 -8.56 -3.90 14.23
N GLY A 114 -8.62 -4.95 13.44
CA GLY A 114 -9.90 -5.55 13.04
C GLY A 114 -10.69 -4.74 12.00
N VAL A 115 -10.14 -3.62 11.48
CA VAL A 115 -10.78 -2.79 10.46
C VAL A 115 -9.87 -2.61 9.24
N ALA A 116 -10.45 -2.49 8.03
CA ALA A 116 -9.70 -2.32 6.79
C ALA A 116 -10.52 -1.63 5.70
N CYS A 117 -9.83 -1.11 4.69
CA CYS A 117 -10.41 -0.69 3.42
C CYS A 117 -10.12 -1.75 2.36
N THR A 118 -11.05 -1.96 1.44
CA THR A 118 -10.91 -2.82 0.26
C THR A 118 -11.89 -2.38 -0.83
N ASP A 119 -11.84 -3.00 -2.00
CA ASP A 119 -12.82 -2.77 -3.06
C ASP A 119 -14.15 -3.50 -2.82
N LEU A 120 -15.20 -3.08 -3.55
CA LEU A 120 -16.54 -3.64 -3.40
C LEU A 120 -16.62 -5.14 -3.72
N LYS A 121 -15.82 -5.63 -4.66
CA LYS A 121 -15.82 -7.04 -5.06
C LYS A 121 -15.17 -7.92 -4.01
N THR A 122 -14.09 -7.45 -3.39
CA THR A 122 -13.34 -8.17 -2.36
C THR A 122 -13.96 -8.06 -0.97
N LYS A 123 -14.77 -7.03 -0.74
CA LYS A 123 -15.40 -6.75 0.55
C LYS A 123 -16.01 -7.98 1.24
N PRO A 124 -16.78 -8.87 0.59
CA PRO A 124 -17.33 -10.07 1.24
C PRO A 124 -16.26 -10.98 1.83
N TRP A 125 -15.15 -11.19 1.11
CA TRP A 125 -14.07 -12.06 1.56
C TRP A 125 -13.28 -11.48 2.73
N VAL A 126 -13.12 -10.15 2.75
CA VAL A 126 -12.47 -9.44 3.86
C VAL A 126 -13.34 -9.50 5.12
N ILE A 127 -14.66 -9.33 4.98
CA ILE A 127 -15.61 -9.51 6.10
C ILE A 127 -15.58 -10.95 6.61
N GLU A 128 -15.58 -11.94 5.72
CA GLU A 128 -15.51 -13.37 6.09
C GLU A 128 -14.20 -13.71 6.82
N SER A 129 -13.12 -12.97 6.55
CA SER A 129 -11.87 -13.11 7.29
C SER A 129 -11.88 -12.50 8.70
N GLY A 130 -13.00 -11.91 9.13
CA GLY A 130 -13.21 -11.38 10.48
C GLY A 130 -12.95 -9.87 10.61
N LEU A 131 -12.77 -9.15 9.51
CA LEU A 131 -12.50 -7.71 9.52
C LEU A 131 -13.77 -6.90 9.24
N GLU A 132 -13.89 -5.73 9.88
CA GLU A 132 -14.84 -4.70 9.49
C GLU A 132 -14.31 -3.93 8.29
N VAL A 133 -15.12 -3.79 7.23
CA VAL A 133 -14.74 -3.03 6.03
C VAL A 133 -15.35 -1.64 6.07
N LEU A 134 -14.47 -0.65 6.18
CA LEU A 134 -14.83 0.77 6.23
C LEU A 134 -15.32 1.27 4.86
N ASN A 135 -16.30 2.18 4.87
CA ASN A 135 -16.77 2.86 3.65
C ASN A 135 -15.97 4.15 3.40
N GLN A 136 -14.68 3.99 3.18
CA GLN A 136 -13.76 5.09 2.88
C GLN A 136 -12.61 4.59 2.01
N PRO A 137 -11.89 5.47 1.29
CA PRO A 137 -10.88 5.04 0.31
C PRO A 137 -9.56 4.59 0.94
N PHE A 138 -9.28 4.99 2.19
CA PHE A 138 -7.99 4.76 2.84
C PHE A 138 -8.15 4.70 4.35
N PHE A 139 -7.42 3.80 4.98
CA PHE A 139 -7.27 3.68 6.44
C PHE A 139 -5.85 3.25 6.77
N ALA A 140 -5.29 3.77 7.84
CA ALA A 140 -4.02 3.28 8.39
C ALA A 140 -4.03 3.30 9.90
N ASP A 141 -3.33 2.34 10.49
CA ASP A 141 -3.00 2.32 11.90
C ASP A 141 -1.52 1.94 12.07
N GLY A 142 -0.79 2.75 12.84
CA GLY A 142 0.65 2.58 13.00
C GLY A 142 1.39 2.57 11.65
N ASN A 143 1.98 1.43 11.33
CA ASN A 143 2.74 1.18 10.11
C ASN A 143 2.00 0.30 9.09
N VAL A 144 0.70 0.06 9.30
CA VAL A 144 -0.11 -0.75 8.39
C VAL A 144 -1.23 0.11 7.79
N ALA A 145 -1.44 0.00 6.47
CA ALA A 145 -2.46 0.75 5.74
C ALA A 145 -3.20 -0.13 4.75
N THR A 146 -4.46 0.22 4.49
CA THR A 146 -5.29 -0.41 3.45
C THR A 146 -6.02 0.63 2.63
N ALA A 147 -6.20 0.37 1.34
CA ALA A 147 -6.94 1.26 0.45
C ALA A 147 -7.90 0.48 -0.45
N GLY A 148 -9.04 1.09 -0.76
CA GLY A 148 -10.11 0.48 -1.57
C GLY A 148 -10.51 1.32 -2.76
N GLY A 149 -10.64 0.66 -3.93
CA GLY A 149 -10.83 1.30 -5.23
C GLY A 149 -9.50 1.66 -5.89
N CYS A 150 -9.29 1.23 -7.14
CA CYS A 150 -7.96 1.23 -7.79
C CYS A 150 -7.22 2.58 -7.72
N LEU A 151 -7.93 3.70 -7.89
CA LEU A 151 -7.31 5.03 -7.81
C LEU A 151 -6.90 5.43 -6.38
N ALA A 152 -7.36 4.71 -5.35
CA ALA A 152 -6.91 4.95 -3.97
C ALA A 152 -5.46 4.52 -3.72
N SER A 153 -4.81 3.82 -4.68
CA SER A 153 -3.37 3.52 -4.65
C SER A 153 -2.52 4.78 -4.49
N GLN A 154 -3.01 5.95 -4.95
CA GLN A 154 -2.34 7.23 -4.71
C GLN A 154 -2.22 7.57 -3.23
N TYR A 155 -3.20 7.17 -2.41
CA TYR A 155 -3.18 7.44 -0.96
C TYR A 155 -2.15 6.55 -0.25
N LEU A 156 -1.97 5.30 -0.69
CA LEU A 156 -0.87 4.45 -0.19
C LEU A 156 0.49 5.06 -0.52
N ALA A 157 0.72 5.50 -1.76
CA ALA A 157 1.95 6.18 -2.14
C ALA A 157 2.17 7.46 -1.31
N THR A 158 1.11 8.29 -1.16
CA THR A 158 1.15 9.50 -0.35
C THR A 158 1.50 9.19 1.10
N TRP A 159 0.87 8.19 1.70
CA TRP A 159 1.12 7.78 3.08
C TRP A 159 2.56 7.30 3.29
N VAL A 160 3.08 6.42 2.42
CA VAL A 160 4.48 5.97 2.47
C VAL A 160 5.43 7.17 2.38
N MET A 161 5.19 8.08 1.43
CA MET A 161 6.04 9.25 1.24
C MET A 161 5.95 10.26 2.39
N MET A 162 4.79 10.39 3.05
CA MET A 162 4.64 11.22 4.27
C MET A 162 5.37 10.61 5.47
N LYS A 163 5.33 9.28 5.61
CA LYS A 163 5.94 8.57 6.75
C LYS A 163 7.46 8.48 6.65
N LEU A 164 8.00 8.20 5.46
CA LEU A 164 9.44 8.00 5.23
C LEU A 164 10.17 9.25 4.74
N GLY A 165 9.45 10.25 4.28
CA GLY A 165 10.00 11.47 3.70
C GLY A 165 9.31 12.73 4.22
N SER A 166 8.71 13.48 3.32
CA SER A 166 8.11 14.77 3.64
C SER A 166 6.89 15.11 2.77
N GLN A 167 6.07 16.05 3.23
CA GLN A 167 4.99 16.63 2.42
C GLN A 167 5.52 17.21 1.11
N ARG A 168 6.72 17.81 1.11
CA ARG A 168 7.36 18.36 -0.09
C ARG A 168 7.66 17.28 -1.14
N ASP A 169 7.97 16.06 -0.71
CA ASP A 169 8.16 14.94 -1.63
C ASP A 169 6.83 14.50 -2.23
N VAL A 170 5.78 14.39 -1.42
CA VAL A 170 4.42 14.10 -1.91
C VAL A 170 3.97 15.12 -2.95
N GLU A 171 4.08 16.41 -2.64
CA GLU A 171 3.69 17.49 -3.56
C GLU A 171 4.49 17.43 -4.86
N ALA A 172 5.80 17.20 -4.78
CA ALA A 172 6.67 17.09 -5.96
C ALA A 172 6.29 15.88 -6.84
N ALA A 173 5.97 14.73 -6.25
CA ALA A 173 5.56 13.55 -7.01
C ALA A 173 4.16 13.71 -7.62
N LEU A 174 3.18 14.11 -6.81
CA LEU A 174 1.79 14.22 -7.25
C LEU A 174 1.60 15.30 -8.32
N ARG A 175 2.35 16.41 -8.27
CA ARG A 175 2.34 17.45 -9.29
C ARG A 175 2.64 16.93 -10.69
N THR A 176 3.39 15.85 -10.81
CA THR A 176 3.76 15.26 -12.11
C THR A 176 2.72 14.29 -12.68
N VAL A 177 1.78 13.83 -11.86
CA VAL A 177 0.76 12.84 -12.24
C VAL A 177 -0.66 13.38 -12.17
N ALA A 178 -0.87 14.50 -11.47
CA ALA A 178 -2.17 15.13 -11.34
C ALA A 178 -2.69 15.68 -12.68
N PRO A 179 -4.01 15.67 -12.90
CA PRO A 179 -4.59 16.27 -14.09
C PRO A 179 -4.24 17.75 -14.22
N VAL A 180 -3.93 18.19 -15.45
CA VAL A 180 -3.65 19.60 -15.74
C VAL A 180 -4.87 20.45 -15.37
N GLY A 181 -4.64 21.56 -14.66
CA GLY A 181 -5.69 22.45 -14.16
C GLY A 181 -6.32 22.03 -12.82
N GLN A 182 -5.98 20.84 -12.29
CA GLN A 182 -6.50 20.31 -11.01
C GLN A 182 -5.38 19.93 -10.02
N ILE A 183 -4.16 20.36 -10.27
CA ILE A 183 -2.97 19.91 -9.53
C ILE A 183 -3.13 20.16 -8.02
N GLU A 184 -3.46 21.38 -7.63
CA GLU A 184 -3.54 21.76 -6.21
C GLU A 184 -4.69 21.04 -5.49
N GLU A 185 -5.83 20.88 -6.16
CA GLU A 185 -6.97 20.12 -5.63
C GLU A 185 -6.61 18.63 -5.44
N TYR A 186 -5.93 18.05 -6.42
CA TYR A 186 -5.51 16.65 -6.39
C TYR A 186 -4.54 16.39 -5.23
N ILE A 187 -3.54 17.25 -5.06
CA ILE A 187 -2.58 17.19 -3.95
C ILE A 187 -3.29 17.37 -2.61
N ALA A 188 -4.13 18.40 -2.47
CA ALA A 188 -4.86 18.68 -1.23
C ALA A 188 -5.75 17.50 -0.82
N ARG A 189 -6.43 16.86 -1.77
CA ARG A 189 -7.26 15.68 -1.54
C ARG A 189 -6.42 14.51 -1.03
N ALA A 190 -5.27 14.23 -1.65
CA ALA A 190 -4.39 13.13 -1.25
C ALA A 190 -3.82 13.36 0.15
N LEU A 191 -3.34 14.57 0.44
CA LEU A 191 -2.84 14.94 1.77
C LEU A 191 -3.94 14.85 2.83
N SER A 192 -5.15 15.36 2.56
CA SER A 192 -6.28 15.29 3.49
C SER A 192 -6.69 13.86 3.81
N ALA A 193 -6.65 12.95 2.84
CA ALA A 193 -7.01 11.55 3.03
C ALA A 193 -6.05 10.82 3.99
N VAL A 194 -4.77 11.19 4.01
CA VAL A 194 -3.76 10.51 4.83
C VAL A 194 -3.41 11.26 6.12
N ALA A 195 -3.66 12.57 6.20
CA ALA A 195 -3.28 13.41 7.34
C ALA A 195 -3.72 12.87 8.73
N PRO A 196 -4.92 12.29 8.90
CA PRO A 196 -5.34 11.72 10.19
C PRO A 196 -4.42 10.60 10.69
N TYR A 197 -3.69 9.93 9.79
CA TYR A 197 -2.89 8.73 10.04
C TYR A 197 -1.38 8.99 10.06
N ILE A 198 -0.95 10.26 9.90
CA ILE A 198 0.49 10.62 9.90
C ILE A 198 0.97 10.99 11.30
N ARG A 199 0.08 11.24 12.26
CA ARG A 199 0.44 11.67 13.59
C ARG A 199 1.33 10.64 14.28
N SER A 200 2.55 11.07 14.57
CA SER A 200 3.58 10.31 15.27
C SER A 200 3.09 9.79 16.62
N SER A 201 3.59 8.62 16.98
CA SER A 201 3.70 8.07 18.34
C SER A 201 4.62 8.92 19.25
N SER A 202 4.34 10.22 19.35
CA SER A 202 5.04 11.13 20.26
C SER A 202 4.02 12.00 20.98
N GLY A 203 3.53 11.53 22.13
CA GLY A 203 2.65 12.35 22.95
C GLY A 203 1.80 11.62 23.97
N VAL A 204 2.35 10.64 24.68
CA VAL A 204 1.85 10.27 26.01
C VAL A 204 2.91 10.69 27.03
N SER A 205 2.98 11.99 27.31
CA SER A 205 3.53 12.52 28.55
C SER A 205 3.35 14.03 28.57
N ALA A 206 2.23 14.50 29.08
CA ALA A 206 2.06 15.80 29.72
C ALA A 206 0.57 16.06 30.06
N ILE A 207 -0.04 15.25 30.92
CA ILE A 207 -1.13 15.70 31.81
C ILE A 207 -0.99 14.91 33.12
N ALA A 208 -0.04 15.32 33.92
CA ALA A 208 -0.02 15.06 35.35
C ALA A 208 0.92 16.12 35.98
N ASP A 209 0.37 17.29 36.25
CA ASP A 209 0.82 18.24 37.27
C ASP A 209 0.06 19.55 37.05
N ALA A 210 -1.19 19.58 37.56
CA ALA A 210 -1.89 20.80 37.96
C ALA A 210 -3.09 20.41 38.83
N VAL A 211 -2.82 20.17 40.10
CA VAL A 211 -3.72 20.48 41.19
C VAL A 211 -2.87 21.07 42.32
#